data_592c8e56475e88819343bbbb9487cde0
#
_entry.id   592c8e56475e88819343bbbb9487cde0
#
_cell.length_a   1.000
_cell.length_b   1.000
_cell.length_c   1.000
_cell.angle_alpha   90.00
_cell.angle_beta   90.00
_cell.angle_gamma   90.00
#
_symmetry.space_group_name_H-M   'P 1'
#
loop_
_entity.id
_entity.type
_entity.pdbx_description
1 polymer ?
#
loop_
_entity_poly.entity_id
_entity_poly.type
_entity_poly.pdbx_seq_one_letter_code
_entity_poly.pdbx_strand_id
1 'polypeptide(L)'
;MDAFDHRVLGNKLDLFHQQDESPGAVFWHPRGMALYRVVEEYVRERMRQAGFAEVRTPQIASRALWEQSGHWEKFGRNMFSLDSDGQPFCLKPMSCPCHVQVFKRGSRSYRDLPVRYSEFGAVHRAEPSGSLHGLMRARAFTQDDAHVLCTEDQVEAEVARFCRLLKTIYADFGFDRFDVALSTRPSVRAGDDALWDRSESMLALAARSAGLHFEKQQGEGAFYGPKLEFHLLDRQGRKWQCGTIQLDFVLPERLGATYVSESGAKATPVMLHHAVLGSLERFIGILLEHYEGWLPTWLAPDQIVVANIGDEERPFADSAALAFETIGCRVLRDFRAERLPRKIFDARELAAPIFAVAGPKEAQSGAVSLRLRNGERHALSIGDALAYLEKQVCAPSRSSALRRYA
;
A
#
# COMPACT_ATOMS: atom_id res chain seq x y z
N MET A 1 -8.94 25.41 1.11
CA MET A 1 -8.27 24.11 0.93
C MET A 1 -7.28 24.27 -0.20
N ASP A 2 -6.08 23.73 -0.09
CA ASP A 2 -5.06 23.79 -1.17
C ASP A 2 -5.62 23.08 -2.41
N ALA A 3 -5.36 23.63 -3.61
CA ALA A 3 -5.81 23.03 -4.88
C ALA A 3 -5.21 21.60 -5.12
N PHE A 4 -4.11 21.29 -4.45
CA PHE A 4 -3.43 19.99 -4.53
C PHE A 4 -3.69 19.10 -3.32
N ASP A 5 -4.57 19.48 -2.40
CA ASP A 5 -5.04 18.60 -1.34
C ASP A 5 -5.70 17.35 -1.95
N HIS A 6 -5.36 16.17 -1.44
CA HIS A 6 -5.84 14.90 -1.97
C HIS A 6 -7.37 14.80 -2.07
N ARG A 7 -8.12 15.51 -1.20
CA ARG A 7 -9.59 15.56 -1.23
C ARG A 7 -10.11 16.36 -2.42
N VAL A 8 -9.42 17.45 -2.77
CA VAL A 8 -9.73 18.27 -3.95
C VAL A 8 -9.37 17.52 -5.22
N LEU A 9 -8.18 16.93 -5.26
CA LEU A 9 -7.70 16.13 -6.39
C LEU A 9 -8.58 14.88 -6.60
N GLY A 10 -8.94 14.19 -5.52
CA GLY A 10 -9.80 13.01 -5.57
C GLY A 10 -11.14 13.28 -6.21
N ASN A 11 -11.76 14.40 -5.86
CA ASN A 11 -13.03 14.84 -6.45
C ASN A 11 -12.82 15.29 -7.91
N LYS A 12 -11.85 16.20 -8.16
CA LYS A 12 -11.56 16.70 -9.52
C LYS A 12 -11.25 15.59 -10.51
N LEU A 13 -10.49 14.57 -10.10
CA LEU A 13 -10.07 13.45 -10.95
C LEU A 13 -11.06 12.28 -10.94
N ASP A 14 -12.20 12.41 -10.28
CA ASP A 14 -13.23 11.38 -10.13
C ASP A 14 -12.69 10.07 -9.55
N LEU A 15 -11.90 10.16 -8.44
CA LEU A 15 -11.26 9.01 -7.83
C LEU A 15 -12.06 8.47 -6.63
N PHE A 16 -12.56 9.36 -5.78
CA PHE A 16 -13.28 8.98 -4.58
C PHE A 16 -14.06 10.17 -4.00
N HIS A 17 -15.00 9.86 -3.11
CA HIS A 17 -15.64 10.83 -2.22
C HIS A 17 -15.85 10.25 -0.82
N GLN A 18 -16.21 11.11 0.11
CA GLN A 18 -16.67 10.79 1.45
C GLN A 18 -18.01 11.48 1.70
N GLN A 19 -18.89 10.83 2.46
CA GLN A 19 -20.22 11.33 2.77
C GLN A 19 -20.66 10.97 4.18
N ASP A 20 -21.73 11.61 4.66
CA ASP A 20 -22.17 11.56 6.07
C ASP A 20 -22.74 10.20 6.47
N GLU A 21 -23.22 9.38 5.54
CA GLU A 21 -23.73 8.03 5.82
C GLU A 21 -22.64 7.05 6.27
N SER A 22 -21.37 7.35 5.94
CA SER A 22 -20.23 6.53 6.37
C SER A 22 -19.03 7.42 6.73
N PRO A 23 -19.11 8.16 7.84
CA PRO A 23 -18.10 9.14 8.20
C PRO A 23 -16.76 8.47 8.52
N GLY A 24 -15.72 8.87 7.80
CA GLY A 24 -14.38 8.27 7.91
C GLY A 24 -14.17 6.99 7.09
N ALA A 25 -15.08 6.66 6.18
CA ALA A 25 -14.88 5.66 5.13
C ALA A 25 -14.84 6.32 3.75
N VAL A 26 -14.32 5.61 2.77
CA VAL A 26 -14.07 6.11 1.41
C VAL A 26 -14.94 5.36 0.41
N PHE A 27 -15.65 6.12 -0.42
CA PHE A 27 -16.35 5.59 -1.59
C PHE A 27 -15.43 5.73 -2.81
N TRP A 28 -14.83 4.62 -3.22
CA TRP A 28 -13.94 4.59 -4.37
C TRP A 28 -14.72 4.52 -5.68
N HIS A 29 -14.45 5.47 -6.59
CA HIS A 29 -15.00 5.45 -7.94
C HIS A 29 -14.21 4.50 -8.84
N PRO A 30 -14.69 4.14 -10.03
CA PRO A 30 -13.98 3.19 -10.90
C PRO A 30 -12.53 3.59 -11.20
N ARG A 31 -12.27 4.87 -11.43
CA ARG A 31 -10.92 5.40 -11.66
C ARG A 31 -10.05 5.33 -10.41
N GLY A 32 -10.62 5.68 -9.26
CA GLY A 32 -9.92 5.55 -7.98
C GLY A 32 -9.61 4.10 -7.64
N MET A 33 -10.55 3.19 -7.92
CA MET A 33 -10.34 1.75 -7.72
C MET A 33 -9.29 1.17 -8.67
N ALA A 34 -9.14 1.72 -9.88
CA ALA A 34 -8.05 1.35 -10.78
C ALA A 34 -6.67 1.70 -10.18
N LEU A 35 -6.50 2.93 -9.65
CA LEU A 35 -5.29 3.34 -8.94
C LEU A 35 -5.04 2.47 -7.71
N TYR A 36 -6.06 2.24 -6.90
CA TYR A 36 -6.00 1.42 -5.68
C TYR A 36 -5.45 0.02 -5.98
N ARG A 37 -6.02 -0.66 -6.99
CA ARG A 37 -5.58 -1.99 -7.42
C ARG A 37 -4.13 -2.01 -7.91
N VAL A 38 -3.71 -1.01 -8.66
CA VAL A 38 -2.32 -0.93 -9.14
C VAL A 38 -1.34 -0.84 -7.98
N VAL A 39 -1.64 -0.03 -6.97
CA VAL A 39 -0.81 0.10 -5.76
C VAL A 39 -0.81 -1.22 -4.99
N GLU A 40 -1.98 -1.82 -4.78
CA GLU A 40 -2.14 -3.09 -4.06
C GLU A 40 -1.39 -4.23 -4.77
N GLU A 41 -1.57 -4.40 -6.07
CA GLU A 41 -0.92 -5.45 -6.86
C GLU A 41 0.60 -5.28 -6.92
N TYR A 42 1.09 -4.04 -7.03
CA TYR A 42 2.51 -3.75 -6.97
C TYR A 42 3.12 -4.21 -5.65
N VAL A 43 2.53 -3.82 -4.51
CA VAL A 43 3.05 -4.20 -3.18
C VAL A 43 2.92 -5.70 -2.97
N ARG A 44 1.81 -6.33 -3.38
CA ARG A 44 1.60 -7.79 -3.32
C ARG A 44 2.74 -8.53 -4.01
N GLU A 45 3.09 -8.12 -5.22
CA GLU A 45 4.18 -8.75 -5.97
C GLU A 45 5.54 -8.55 -5.28
N ARG A 46 5.81 -7.35 -4.73
CA ARG A 46 7.03 -7.09 -3.95
C ARG A 46 7.12 -7.95 -2.69
N MET A 47 6.01 -8.11 -1.97
CA MET A 47 5.94 -8.97 -0.78
C MET A 47 6.16 -10.44 -1.16
N ARG A 48 5.52 -10.91 -2.24
CA ARG A 48 5.72 -12.28 -2.76
C ARG A 48 7.19 -12.54 -3.11
N GLN A 49 7.85 -11.61 -3.80
CA GLN A 49 9.29 -11.69 -4.15
C GLN A 49 10.18 -11.68 -2.90
N ALA A 50 9.75 -11.02 -1.83
CA ALA A 50 10.44 -11.01 -0.54
C ALA A 50 10.16 -12.27 0.30
N GLY A 51 9.39 -13.24 -0.21
CA GLY A 51 9.12 -14.53 0.43
C GLY A 51 7.99 -14.52 1.44
N PHE A 52 7.04 -13.56 1.34
CA PHE A 52 5.83 -13.57 2.14
C PHE A 52 4.75 -14.44 1.51
N ALA A 53 4.08 -15.23 2.36
CA ALA A 53 2.86 -15.93 2.00
C ALA A 53 1.66 -15.03 2.30
N GLU A 54 0.84 -14.75 1.29
CA GLU A 54 -0.38 -13.97 1.48
C GLU A 54 -1.44 -14.81 2.21
N VAL A 55 -2.05 -14.22 3.23
CA VAL A 55 -3.14 -14.81 4.00
C VAL A 55 -4.33 -13.86 4.01
N ARG A 56 -5.48 -14.36 4.43
CA ARG A 56 -6.67 -13.53 4.65
C ARG A 56 -7.35 -13.99 5.94
N THR A 57 -7.57 -13.06 6.85
CA THR A 57 -8.16 -13.34 8.16
C THR A 57 -9.54 -12.67 8.31
N PRO A 58 -10.41 -13.19 9.20
CA PRO A 58 -11.72 -12.62 9.42
C PRO A 58 -11.66 -11.14 9.86
N GLN A 59 -12.61 -10.33 9.39
CA GLN A 59 -12.75 -8.93 9.81
C GLN A 59 -13.44 -8.81 11.18
N ILE A 60 -14.30 -9.77 11.50
CA ILE A 60 -15.03 -9.84 12.77
C ILE A 60 -14.45 -11.02 13.56
N ALA A 61 -14.04 -10.75 14.79
CA ALA A 61 -13.53 -11.77 15.70
C ALA A 61 -14.12 -11.59 17.10
N SER A 62 -14.21 -12.69 17.86
CA SER A 62 -14.66 -12.67 19.23
C SER A 62 -13.81 -11.70 20.07
N ARG A 63 -14.45 -10.93 20.93
CA ARG A 63 -13.80 -10.03 21.90
C ARG A 63 -12.74 -10.75 22.74
N ALA A 64 -12.95 -12.02 23.05
CA ALA A 64 -12.00 -12.83 23.82
C ALA A 64 -10.59 -12.90 23.19
N LEU A 65 -10.48 -12.89 21.82
CA LEU A 65 -9.19 -12.83 21.14
C LEU A 65 -8.44 -11.53 21.45
N TRP A 66 -9.17 -10.42 21.49
CA TRP A 66 -8.64 -9.08 21.77
C TRP A 66 -8.28 -8.89 23.23
N GLU A 67 -9.02 -9.51 24.13
CA GLU A 67 -8.71 -9.58 25.58
C GLU A 67 -7.44 -10.39 25.81
N GLN A 68 -7.35 -11.60 25.26
CA GLN A 68 -6.18 -12.47 25.39
C GLN A 68 -4.90 -11.79 24.88
N SER A 69 -4.97 -11.13 23.75
CA SER A 69 -3.82 -10.41 23.17
C SER A 69 -3.48 -9.10 23.90
N GLY A 70 -4.34 -8.60 24.79
CA GLY A 70 -4.19 -7.32 25.49
C GLY A 70 -4.62 -6.08 24.69
N HIS A 71 -5.07 -6.27 23.47
CA HIS A 71 -5.55 -5.15 22.64
C HIS A 71 -6.82 -4.50 23.20
N TRP A 72 -7.72 -5.30 23.77
CA TRP A 72 -8.95 -4.77 24.36
C TRP A 72 -8.66 -3.76 25.50
N GLU A 73 -7.72 -4.07 26.36
CA GLU A 73 -7.31 -3.20 27.46
C GLU A 73 -6.76 -1.85 26.96
N LYS A 74 -5.98 -1.85 25.88
CA LYS A 74 -5.26 -0.67 25.37
C LYS A 74 -6.02 0.09 24.28
N PHE A 75 -6.78 -0.62 23.46
CA PHE A 75 -7.45 -0.08 22.26
C PHE A 75 -8.96 -0.21 22.29
N GLY A 76 -9.57 -0.77 23.34
CA GLY A 76 -11.00 -1.06 23.38
C GLY A 76 -11.88 0.15 23.08
N ARG A 77 -11.46 1.36 23.48
CA ARG A 77 -12.17 2.62 23.18
C ARG A 77 -12.16 2.98 21.68
N ASN A 78 -11.18 2.47 20.95
CA ASN A 78 -11.00 2.71 19.51
C ASN A 78 -11.43 1.51 18.67
N MET A 79 -12.09 0.51 19.25
CA MET A 79 -12.61 -0.65 18.55
C MET A 79 -14.11 -0.54 18.34
N PHE A 80 -14.56 -0.86 17.13
CA PHE A 80 -15.99 -1.07 16.87
C PHE A 80 -16.41 -2.42 17.45
N SER A 81 -17.34 -2.39 18.40
CA SER A 81 -17.91 -3.57 19.04
C SER A 81 -19.32 -3.81 18.55
N LEU A 82 -19.68 -5.07 18.46
CA LEU A 82 -21.03 -5.52 18.10
C LEU A 82 -21.42 -6.73 18.96
N ASP A 83 -22.70 -6.93 19.10
CA ASP A 83 -23.26 -8.13 19.75
C ASP A 83 -23.99 -8.96 18.69
N SER A 84 -23.79 -10.26 18.71
CA SER A 84 -24.56 -11.21 17.91
C SER A 84 -24.91 -12.40 18.77
N ASP A 85 -26.19 -12.63 18.96
CA ASP A 85 -26.74 -13.72 19.79
C ASP A 85 -26.22 -13.72 21.23
N GLY A 86 -26.06 -12.51 21.80
CA GLY A 86 -25.52 -12.33 23.16
C GLY A 86 -24.00 -12.60 23.29
N GLN A 87 -23.30 -12.70 22.15
CA GLN A 87 -21.84 -12.87 22.11
C GLN A 87 -21.17 -11.58 21.63
N PRO A 88 -20.17 -11.08 22.37
CA PRO A 88 -19.45 -9.86 22.00
C PRO A 88 -18.40 -10.14 20.93
N PHE A 89 -18.47 -9.38 19.84
CA PHE A 89 -17.50 -9.37 18.74
C PHE A 89 -16.92 -7.98 18.54
N CYS A 90 -15.82 -7.89 17.81
CA CYS A 90 -15.22 -6.65 17.39
C CYS A 90 -14.82 -6.71 15.92
N LEU A 91 -14.93 -5.57 15.22
CA LEU A 91 -14.22 -5.38 13.97
C LEU A 91 -12.72 -5.26 14.26
N LYS A 92 -11.89 -5.99 13.53
CA LYS A 92 -10.44 -6.00 13.77
C LYS A 92 -9.83 -4.61 13.56
N PRO A 93 -9.07 -4.07 14.52
CA PRO A 93 -8.31 -2.83 14.36
C PRO A 93 -6.92 -3.06 13.76
N MET A 94 -6.48 -4.32 13.67
CA MET A 94 -5.21 -4.81 13.13
C MET A 94 -5.28 -6.33 12.94
N SER A 95 -4.34 -6.93 12.20
CA SER A 95 -4.40 -8.37 11.86
C SER A 95 -3.51 -9.26 12.74
N CYS A 96 -2.63 -8.69 13.58
CA CYS A 96 -1.60 -9.43 14.31
C CYS A 96 -2.13 -10.64 15.14
N PRO A 97 -3.20 -10.55 15.97
CA PRO A 97 -3.69 -11.72 16.69
C PRO A 97 -4.20 -12.81 15.76
N CYS A 98 -4.79 -12.43 14.61
CA CYS A 98 -5.30 -13.36 13.63
C CYS A 98 -4.16 -14.11 12.91
N HIS A 99 -3.05 -13.44 12.56
CA HIS A 99 -1.88 -14.08 11.97
C HIS A 99 -1.22 -15.09 12.94
N VAL A 100 -1.21 -14.79 14.24
CA VAL A 100 -0.78 -15.76 15.25
C VAL A 100 -1.69 -16.99 15.25
N GLN A 101 -3.02 -16.85 15.08
CA GLN A 101 -3.92 -18.01 14.96
C GLN A 101 -3.61 -18.84 13.71
N VAL A 102 -3.24 -18.21 12.57
CA VAL A 102 -2.79 -18.92 11.36
C VAL A 102 -1.50 -19.71 11.64
N PHE A 103 -0.53 -19.08 12.32
CA PHE A 103 0.73 -19.74 12.68
C PHE A 103 0.51 -20.98 13.56
N LYS A 104 -0.41 -20.92 14.50
CA LYS A 104 -0.73 -22.01 15.45
C LYS A 104 -1.44 -23.21 14.84
N ARG A 105 -1.90 -23.13 13.59
CA ARG A 105 -2.67 -24.24 12.95
C ARG A 105 -1.83 -25.51 12.71
N GLY A 106 -0.49 -25.40 12.73
CA GLY A 106 0.38 -26.55 12.53
C GLY A 106 1.55 -26.58 13.54
N SER A 107 2.11 -27.76 13.75
CA SER A 107 3.38 -27.87 14.48
C SER A 107 4.49 -27.28 13.62
N ARG A 108 5.31 -26.41 14.21
CA ARG A 108 6.45 -25.77 13.55
C ARG A 108 7.74 -26.20 14.23
N SER A 109 8.80 -26.37 13.47
CA SER A 109 10.15 -26.53 13.98
C SER A 109 10.97 -25.26 13.74
N TYR A 110 12.13 -25.12 14.40
CA TYR A 110 13.06 -24.03 14.16
C TYR A 110 13.51 -23.93 12.69
N ARG A 111 13.48 -25.04 11.94
CA ARG A 111 13.81 -25.09 10.50
C ARG A 111 12.75 -24.43 9.60
N ASP A 112 11.53 -24.31 10.09
CA ASP A 112 10.44 -23.65 9.36
C ASP A 112 10.47 -22.13 9.52
N LEU A 113 11.29 -21.61 10.49
CA LEU A 113 11.43 -20.21 10.76
C LEU A 113 12.54 -19.55 9.90
N PRO A 114 12.37 -18.32 9.47
CA PRO A 114 11.25 -17.42 9.74
C PRO A 114 10.02 -17.70 8.88
N VAL A 115 8.83 -17.66 9.48
CA VAL A 115 7.54 -17.69 8.77
C VAL A 115 7.09 -16.26 8.51
N ARG A 116 6.76 -15.93 7.26
CA ARG A 116 6.36 -14.58 6.83
C ARG A 116 4.97 -14.60 6.25
N TYR A 117 4.05 -13.86 6.88
CA TYR A 117 2.69 -13.66 6.40
C TYR A 117 2.47 -12.21 6.00
N SER A 118 1.69 -11.98 4.94
CA SER A 118 1.19 -10.66 4.54
C SER A 118 -0.31 -10.70 4.29
N GLU A 119 -0.99 -9.60 4.56
CA GLU A 119 -2.42 -9.46 4.31
C GLU A 119 -2.73 -8.02 3.91
N PHE A 120 -3.48 -7.82 2.83
CA PHE A 120 -4.20 -6.57 2.63
C PHE A 120 -5.45 -6.60 3.48
N GLY A 121 -5.25 -6.27 4.75
CA GLY A 121 -6.25 -6.41 5.80
C GLY A 121 -7.16 -5.20 5.91
N ALA A 122 -8.46 -5.38 5.67
CA ALA A 122 -9.44 -4.35 5.99
C ALA A 122 -9.57 -4.25 7.51
N VAL A 123 -9.21 -3.08 8.06
CA VAL A 123 -9.21 -2.80 9.49
C VAL A 123 -10.07 -1.57 9.80
N HIS A 124 -10.58 -1.53 11.03
CA HIS A 124 -11.53 -0.51 11.45
C HIS A 124 -11.13 0.06 12.81
N ARG A 125 -11.06 1.39 12.89
CA ARG A 125 -10.73 2.10 14.13
C ARG A 125 -11.77 3.20 14.39
N ALA A 126 -12.34 3.21 15.58
CA ALA A 126 -13.33 4.21 15.99
C ALA A 126 -12.65 5.56 16.31
N GLU A 127 -11.99 6.14 15.30
CA GLU A 127 -11.33 7.43 15.39
C GLU A 127 -12.34 8.54 15.72
N PRO A 128 -12.01 9.48 16.63
CA PRO A 128 -12.86 10.64 16.89
C PRO A 128 -13.11 11.47 15.62
N SER A 129 -14.34 11.98 15.44
CA SER A 129 -14.71 12.74 14.24
C SER A 129 -13.78 13.93 13.95
N GLY A 130 -13.32 14.63 14.99
CA GLY A 130 -12.41 15.78 14.84
C GLY A 130 -10.98 15.42 14.41
N SER A 131 -10.61 14.12 14.41
CA SER A 131 -9.31 13.65 13.95
C SER A 131 -9.31 13.15 12.52
N LEU A 132 -10.46 13.03 11.88
CA LEU A 132 -10.58 12.52 10.50
C LEU A 132 -9.99 13.51 9.50
N HIS A 133 -9.25 12.99 8.51
CA HIS A 133 -8.60 13.81 7.50
C HIS A 133 -8.52 13.11 6.14
N GLY A 134 -9.63 13.07 5.42
CA GLY A 134 -9.72 12.45 4.10
C GLY A 134 -9.16 11.03 4.09
N LEU A 135 -8.25 10.74 3.15
CA LEU A 135 -7.54 9.47 3.06
C LEU A 135 -6.45 9.30 4.13
N MET A 136 -5.94 10.41 4.70
CA MET A 136 -4.80 10.38 5.62
C MET A 136 -5.16 9.77 6.98
N ARG A 137 -6.40 9.98 7.44
CA ARG A 137 -6.91 9.40 8.69
C ARG A 137 -8.38 9.03 8.57
N ALA A 138 -8.65 7.76 8.41
CA ALA A 138 -9.96 7.17 8.18
C ALA A 138 -10.32 6.18 9.30
N ARG A 139 -11.61 5.82 9.39
CA ARG A 139 -12.13 4.80 10.32
C ARG A 139 -12.11 3.39 9.72
N ALA A 140 -12.23 3.30 8.40
CA ALA A 140 -12.12 2.07 7.63
C ALA A 140 -11.03 2.23 6.58
N PHE A 141 -10.04 1.34 6.57
CA PHE A 141 -8.91 1.40 5.66
C PHE A 141 -8.29 0.01 5.50
N THR A 142 -7.47 -0.15 4.47
CA THR A 142 -6.74 -1.39 4.20
C THR A 142 -5.27 -1.21 4.54
N GLN A 143 -4.75 -2.04 5.45
CA GLN A 143 -3.33 -2.12 5.73
C GLN A 143 -2.63 -3.15 4.83
N ASP A 144 -1.42 -2.83 4.39
CA ASP A 144 -0.43 -3.79 3.90
C ASP A 144 0.27 -4.45 5.09
N ASP A 145 -0.53 -5.16 5.91
CA ASP A 145 -0.13 -5.68 7.20
C ASP A 145 0.67 -6.98 7.02
N ALA A 146 1.85 -7.05 7.63
CA ALA A 146 2.69 -8.22 7.53
C ALA A 146 3.37 -8.56 8.86
N HIS A 147 3.59 -9.87 9.06
CA HIS A 147 4.15 -10.40 10.29
C HIS A 147 5.19 -11.48 9.98
N VAL A 148 6.31 -11.37 10.66
CA VAL A 148 7.37 -12.39 10.62
C VAL A 148 7.47 -13.03 12.00
N LEU A 149 7.27 -14.34 12.06
CA LEU A 149 7.52 -15.12 13.28
C LEU A 149 8.87 -15.81 13.10
N CYS A 150 9.83 -15.48 13.96
CA CYS A 150 11.24 -15.88 13.82
C CYS A 150 11.89 -16.24 15.16
N THR A 151 13.10 -16.75 15.11
CA THR A 151 13.95 -16.85 16.29
C THR A 151 14.61 -15.50 16.59
N GLU A 152 15.12 -15.30 17.80
CA GLU A 152 15.72 -14.03 18.21
C GLU A 152 16.98 -13.68 17.36
N ASP A 153 17.79 -14.65 17.01
CA ASP A 153 18.97 -14.49 16.16
C ASP A 153 18.64 -14.11 14.70
N GLN A 154 17.42 -14.35 14.24
CA GLN A 154 16.96 -13.98 12.90
C GLN A 154 16.47 -12.52 12.81
N VAL A 155 16.25 -11.85 13.93
CA VAL A 155 15.62 -10.49 13.97
C VAL A 155 16.42 -9.48 13.14
N GLU A 156 17.75 -9.40 13.31
CA GLU A 156 18.57 -8.42 12.59
C GLU A 156 18.46 -8.60 11.07
N ALA A 157 18.53 -9.83 10.60
CA ALA A 157 18.44 -10.16 9.17
C ALA A 157 17.07 -9.79 8.59
N GLU A 158 15.99 -10.05 9.34
CA GLU A 158 14.62 -9.72 8.91
C GLU A 158 14.34 -8.21 8.92
N VAL A 159 14.84 -7.47 9.90
CA VAL A 159 14.77 -6.00 9.91
C VAL A 159 15.53 -5.42 8.71
N ALA A 160 16.74 -5.89 8.44
CA ALA A 160 17.51 -5.46 7.29
C ALA A 160 16.82 -5.78 5.96
N ARG A 161 16.16 -6.95 5.84
CA ARG A 161 15.34 -7.33 4.69
C ARG A 161 14.19 -6.34 4.48
N PHE A 162 13.44 -6.05 5.54
CA PHE A 162 12.36 -5.07 5.51
C PHE A 162 12.83 -3.69 5.06
N CYS A 163 13.94 -3.18 5.61
CA CYS A 163 14.48 -1.87 5.25
C CYS A 163 14.86 -1.78 3.76
N ARG A 164 15.42 -2.86 3.20
CA ARG A 164 15.72 -2.92 1.75
C ARG A 164 14.44 -2.92 0.92
N LEU A 165 13.45 -3.71 1.31
CA LEU A 165 12.15 -3.78 0.64
C LEU A 165 11.46 -2.41 0.63
N LEU A 166 11.37 -1.76 1.79
CA LEU A 166 10.77 -0.43 1.95
C LEU A 166 11.48 0.61 1.08
N LYS A 167 12.82 0.70 1.13
CA LYS A 167 13.59 1.63 0.30
C LYS A 167 13.32 1.43 -1.19
N THR A 168 13.25 0.18 -1.65
CA THR A 168 12.97 -0.12 -3.05
C THR A 168 11.55 0.32 -3.43
N ILE A 169 10.55 -0.01 -2.61
CA ILE A 169 9.15 0.37 -2.87
C ILE A 169 9.01 1.90 -2.88
N TYR A 170 9.57 2.60 -1.90
CA TYR A 170 9.48 4.06 -1.85
C TYR A 170 10.13 4.71 -3.08
N ALA A 171 11.34 4.26 -3.48
CA ALA A 171 12.00 4.75 -4.69
C ALA A 171 11.18 4.50 -5.97
N ASP A 172 10.55 3.35 -6.11
CA ASP A 172 9.68 3.02 -7.25
C ASP A 172 8.43 3.91 -7.31
N PHE A 173 7.94 4.40 -6.15
CA PHE A 173 6.87 5.38 -6.07
C PHE A 173 7.34 6.85 -6.12
N GLY A 174 8.66 7.09 -6.27
CA GLY A 174 9.24 8.43 -6.40
C GLY A 174 9.58 9.11 -5.07
N PHE A 175 9.62 8.37 -3.97
CA PHE A 175 10.02 8.90 -2.67
C PHE A 175 11.49 8.56 -2.35
N ASP A 176 12.40 9.47 -2.71
CA ASP A 176 13.83 9.31 -2.44
C ASP A 176 14.22 9.67 -1.01
N ARG A 177 13.35 10.37 -0.29
CA ARG A 177 13.58 10.85 1.08
C ARG A 177 12.43 10.51 2.00
N PHE A 178 12.79 10.07 3.18
CA PHE A 178 11.87 9.81 4.28
C PHE A 178 12.60 9.96 5.61
N ASP A 179 11.90 10.34 6.65
CA ASP A 179 12.43 10.43 8.01
C ASP A 179 12.21 9.10 8.74
N VAL A 180 13.15 8.74 9.60
CA VAL A 180 13.07 7.54 10.43
C VAL A 180 13.11 7.92 11.90
N ALA A 181 12.21 7.35 12.69
CA ALA A 181 12.18 7.46 14.13
C ALA A 181 12.24 6.09 14.80
N LEU A 182 12.99 6.02 15.92
CA LEU A 182 12.97 4.88 16.83
C LEU A 182 12.13 5.25 18.05
N SER A 183 10.91 4.70 18.12
CA SER A 183 9.97 4.91 19.20
C SER A 183 10.19 3.88 20.30
N THR A 184 10.51 4.36 21.50
CA THR A 184 10.91 3.54 22.63
C THR A 184 9.74 3.32 23.63
N ARG A 185 10.00 2.62 24.69
CA ARG A 185 9.01 2.17 25.68
C ARG A 185 8.05 3.25 26.19
N PRO A 186 6.73 3.03 26.14
CA PRO A 186 5.75 3.90 26.77
C PRO A 186 5.67 3.63 28.28
N SER A 187 5.04 4.57 29.03
CA SER A 187 4.82 4.42 30.47
C SER A 187 3.98 3.20 30.83
N VAL A 188 2.97 2.89 29.99
CA VAL A 188 2.10 1.71 30.16
C VAL A 188 2.48 0.70 29.08
N ARG A 189 3.13 -0.38 29.50
CA ARG A 189 3.69 -1.41 28.60
C ARG A 189 3.56 -2.81 29.18
N ALA A 190 3.74 -3.81 28.34
CA ALA A 190 3.90 -5.19 28.71
C ALA A 190 5.40 -5.56 28.74
N GLY A 191 5.76 -6.59 29.55
CA GLY A 191 7.15 -6.99 29.74
C GLY A 191 7.89 -6.12 30.77
N ASP A 192 9.05 -6.59 31.20
CA ASP A 192 9.93 -5.91 32.16
C ASP A 192 10.94 -4.98 31.46
N ASP A 193 11.68 -4.23 32.26
CA ASP A 193 12.67 -3.27 31.73
C ASP A 193 13.81 -3.96 30.98
N ALA A 194 14.23 -5.15 31.43
CA ALA A 194 15.32 -5.89 30.78
C ALA A 194 14.91 -6.36 29.36
N LEU A 195 13.67 -6.77 29.18
CA LEU A 195 13.11 -7.12 27.86
C LEU A 195 13.12 -5.89 26.93
N TRP A 196 12.69 -4.73 27.46
CA TRP A 196 12.67 -3.49 26.68
C TRP A 196 14.07 -3.00 26.33
N ASP A 197 15.04 -3.03 27.27
CA ASP A 197 16.43 -2.67 27.00
C ASP A 197 17.02 -3.51 25.87
N ARG A 198 16.75 -4.81 25.89
CA ARG A 198 17.18 -5.76 24.86
C ARG A 198 16.50 -5.45 23.53
N SER A 199 15.18 -5.32 23.51
CA SER A 199 14.41 -5.07 22.28
C SER A 199 14.76 -3.76 21.60
N GLU A 200 14.90 -2.67 22.37
CA GLU A 200 15.28 -1.36 21.85
C GLU A 200 16.72 -1.39 21.29
N SER A 201 17.64 -2.07 21.99
CA SER A 201 19.03 -2.21 21.55
C SER A 201 19.13 -3.04 20.25
N MET A 202 18.40 -4.15 20.15
CA MET A 202 18.35 -4.99 18.96
C MET A 202 17.81 -4.22 17.76
N LEU A 203 16.70 -3.51 17.93
CA LEU A 203 16.07 -2.77 16.83
C LEU A 203 16.94 -1.58 16.39
N ALA A 204 17.58 -0.88 17.35
CA ALA A 204 18.52 0.20 17.06
C ALA A 204 19.77 -0.30 16.31
N LEU A 205 20.32 -1.45 16.70
CA LEU A 205 21.47 -2.10 16.02
C LEU A 205 21.08 -2.50 14.60
N ALA A 206 19.98 -3.20 14.43
CA ALA A 206 19.49 -3.63 13.13
C ALA A 206 19.22 -2.45 12.17
N ALA A 207 18.68 -1.33 12.69
CA ALA A 207 18.49 -0.11 11.92
C ALA A 207 19.82 0.49 11.43
N ARG A 208 20.81 0.56 12.31
CA ARG A 208 22.16 1.06 11.96
C ARG A 208 22.86 0.15 10.96
N SER A 209 22.78 -1.17 11.15
CA SER A 209 23.32 -2.17 10.20
C SER A 209 22.66 -2.04 8.82
N ALA A 210 21.39 -1.62 8.76
CA ALA A 210 20.68 -1.32 7.51
C ALA A 210 21.00 0.06 6.92
N GLY A 211 21.94 0.82 7.51
CA GLY A 211 22.34 2.16 7.07
C GLY A 211 21.27 3.22 7.28
N LEU A 212 20.46 3.09 8.32
CA LEU A 212 19.43 4.07 8.68
C LEU A 212 19.96 5.03 9.76
N HIS A 213 19.70 6.31 9.55
CA HIS A 213 19.78 7.34 10.59
C HIS A 213 18.37 7.54 11.14
N PHE A 214 18.23 7.62 12.45
CA PHE A 214 16.94 7.78 13.10
C PHE A 214 17.02 8.72 14.32
N GLU A 215 15.91 9.40 14.57
CA GLU A 215 15.68 10.15 15.80
C GLU A 215 15.01 9.26 16.84
N LYS A 216 15.37 9.38 18.12
CA LYS A 216 14.68 8.68 19.20
C LYS A 216 13.45 9.45 19.64
N GLN A 217 12.31 8.77 19.66
CA GLN A 217 11.04 9.26 20.20
C GLN A 217 10.70 8.47 21.48
N GLN A 218 10.93 9.10 22.63
CA GLN A 218 10.69 8.46 23.91
C GLN A 218 9.20 8.34 24.21
N GLY A 219 8.76 7.15 24.64
CA GLY A 219 7.39 6.93 25.05
C GLY A 219 6.40 6.60 23.92
N GLU A 220 6.84 6.64 22.65
CA GLU A 220 5.94 6.47 21.50
C GLU A 220 5.89 5.02 20.96
N GLY A 221 6.58 4.08 21.60
CA GLY A 221 6.54 2.66 21.26
C GLY A 221 5.15 2.04 21.44
N ALA A 222 4.92 0.88 20.82
CA ALA A 222 3.72 0.11 21.08
C ALA A 222 3.76 -0.48 22.51
N PHE A 223 2.60 -0.84 23.08
CA PHE A 223 2.58 -1.41 24.43
C PHE A 223 3.34 -2.75 24.54
N TYR A 224 3.56 -3.43 23.41
CA TYR A 224 4.21 -4.74 23.31
C TYR A 224 5.66 -4.68 22.80
N GLY A 225 6.12 -3.53 22.29
CA GLY A 225 7.51 -3.42 21.81
C GLY A 225 7.88 -2.11 21.16
N PRO A 226 9.19 -1.87 21.00
CA PRO A 226 9.70 -0.69 20.27
C PRO A 226 9.43 -0.80 18.77
N LYS A 227 9.44 0.35 18.09
CA LYS A 227 9.20 0.41 16.65
C LYS A 227 10.13 1.39 15.94
N LEU A 228 10.48 1.07 14.68
CA LEU A 228 10.96 2.03 13.70
C LEU A 228 9.78 2.53 12.90
N GLU A 229 9.68 3.83 12.77
CA GLU A 229 8.66 4.52 11.99
C GLU A 229 9.30 5.23 10.81
N PHE A 230 8.68 5.10 9.64
CA PHE A 230 9.11 5.72 8.40
C PHE A 230 8.07 6.73 7.98
N HIS A 231 8.46 8.01 7.96
CA HIS A 231 7.56 9.12 7.70
C HIS A 231 7.79 9.68 6.31
N LEU A 232 6.74 9.76 5.51
CA LEU A 232 6.69 10.52 4.28
C LEU A 232 6.17 11.93 4.56
N LEU A 233 6.60 12.87 3.73
CA LEU A 233 6.14 14.25 3.81
C LEU A 233 5.03 14.46 2.78
N ASP A 234 3.93 15.07 3.22
CA ASP A 234 2.95 15.60 2.27
C ASP A 234 3.45 16.93 1.65
N ARG A 235 2.69 17.47 0.71
CA ARG A 235 3.03 18.73 0.05
C ARG A 235 3.18 19.92 1.01
N GLN A 236 2.51 19.90 2.15
CA GLN A 236 2.59 20.96 3.16
C GLN A 236 3.75 20.74 4.15
N GLY A 237 4.57 19.71 3.94
CA GLY A 237 5.67 19.33 4.82
C GLY A 237 5.25 18.65 6.11
N ARG A 238 3.98 18.21 6.22
CA ARG A 238 3.51 17.44 7.38
C ARG A 238 4.03 16.01 7.27
N LYS A 239 4.52 15.48 8.40
CA LYS A 239 5.02 14.11 8.50
C LYS A 239 3.86 13.13 8.69
N TRP A 240 3.78 12.12 7.84
CA TRP A 240 2.82 11.04 7.94
C TRP A 240 3.55 9.72 8.09
N GLN A 241 3.29 9.03 9.19
CA GLN A 241 3.78 7.66 9.36
C GLN A 241 3.14 6.76 8.31
N CYS A 242 3.96 6.14 7.49
CA CYS A 242 3.60 5.13 6.51
C CYS A 242 4.23 3.79 6.87
N GLY A 243 5.53 3.64 6.65
CA GLY A 243 6.23 2.42 7.01
C GLY A 243 6.41 2.27 8.52
N THR A 244 6.37 1.04 8.97
CA THR A 244 6.67 0.67 10.36
C THR A 244 7.26 -0.73 10.43
N ILE A 245 8.18 -0.97 11.37
CA ILE A 245 8.54 -2.30 11.83
C ILE A 245 8.66 -2.29 13.36
N GLN A 246 8.02 -3.26 14.01
CA GLN A 246 7.90 -3.35 15.47
C GLN A 246 8.40 -4.72 15.92
N LEU A 247 9.17 -4.72 16.99
CA LEU A 247 9.74 -5.94 17.58
C LEU A 247 8.92 -6.33 18.81
N ASP A 248 8.33 -7.51 18.80
CA ASP A 248 7.38 -7.99 19.79
C ASP A 248 7.76 -9.37 20.34
N PHE A 249 8.00 -9.42 21.65
CA PHE A 249 8.21 -10.65 22.42
C PHE A 249 6.96 -11.07 23.20
N VAL A 250 5.90 -10.28 23.20
CA VAL A 250 4.76 -10.39 24.12
C VAL A 250 3.56 -11.11 23.50
N LEU A 251 3.14 -10.69 22.31
CA LEU A 251 1.92 -11.22 21.67
C LEU A 251 2.02 -12.72 21.36
N PRO A 252 3.14 -13.25 20.81
CA PRO A 252 3.25 -14.67 20.57
C PRO A 252 3.06 -15.51 21.84
N GLU A 253 3.65 -15.08 22.97
CA GLU A 253 3.50 -15.74 24.27
C GLU A 253 2.07 -15.69 24.76
N ARG A 254 1.45 -14.51 24.82
CA ARG A 254 0.06 -14.31 25.28
C ARG A 254 -0.93 -15.15 24.47
N LEU A 255 -0.70 -15.30 23.19
CA LEU A 255 -1.55 -16.08 22.30
C LEU A 255 -1.16 -17.56 22.22
N GLY A 256 -0.09 -17.99 22.93
CA GLY A 256 0.36 -19.37 23.02
C GLY A 256 0.94 -19.89 21.68
N ALA A 257 1.66 -19.05 20.95
CA ALA A 257 2.40 -19.46 19.77
C ALA A 257 3.70 -20.18 20.17
N THR A 258 3.94 -21.37 19.65
CA THR A 258 5.14 -22.14 19.96
C THR A 258 5.70 -22.84 18.72
N TYR A 259 7.01 -23.08 18.73
CA TYR A 259 7.71 -23.93 17.79
C TYR A 259 8.62 -24.89 18.54
N VAL A 260 9.09 -25.96 17.89
CA VAL A 260 10.05 -26.91 18.44
C VAL A 260 11.46 -26.41 18.13
N SER A 261 12.23 -26.09 19.17
CA SER A 261 13.62 -25.64 19.07
C SER A 261 14.55 -26.75 18.60
N GLU A 262 15.81 -26.43 18.34
CA GLU A 262 16.84 -27.41 17.98
C GLU A 262 17.08 -28.48 19.09
N SER A 263 16.89 -28.09 20.34
CA SER A 263 16.97 -29.02 21.49
C SER A 263 15.75 -29.93 21.65
N GLY A 264 14.71 -29.78 20.80
CA GLY A 264 13.45 -30.51 20.92
C GLY A 264 12.46 -29.91 21.92
N ALA A 265 12.83 -28.84 22.62
CA ALA A 265 11.93 -28.14 23.56
C ALA A 265 10.96 -27.19 22.82
N LYS A 266 9.81 -26.92 23.43
CA LYS A 266 8.92 -25.85 22.96
C LYS A 266 9.52 -24.49 23.29
N ALA A 267 9.56 -23.60 22.30
CA ALA A 267 9.98 -22.21 22.44
C ALA A 267 8.94 -21.26 21.83
N THR A 268 8.88 -20.04 22.32
CA THR A 268 8.03 -18.97 21.79
C THR A 268 8.79 -18.20 20.73
N PRO A 269 8.24 -17.98 19.51
CA PRO A 269 8.88 -17.16 18.50
C PRO A 269 8.84 -15.69 18.89
N VAL A 270 9.78 -14.90 18.36
CA VAL A 270 9.70 -13.44 18.29
C VAL A 270 8.81 -13.06 17.11
N MET A 271 8.08 -11.97 17.24
CA MET A 271 7.23 -11.46 16.16
C MET A 271 7.70 -10.08 15.72
N LEU A 272 7.85 -9.91 14.42
CA LEU A 272 8.05 -8.61 13.80
C LEU A 272 6.75 -8.23 13.08
N HIS A 273 6.18 -7.10 13.46
CA HIS A 273 5.04 -6.51 12.75
C HIS A 273 5.56 -5.47 11.80
N HIS A 274 5.15 -5.49 10.55
CA HIS A 274 5.51 -4.43 9.64
C HIS A 274 4.44 -4.11 8.61
N ALA A 275 4.46 -2.88 8.15
CA ALA A 275 3.77 -2.38 6.99
C ALA A 275 4.74 -1.48 6.22
N VAL A 276 4.67 -1.46 4.90
CA VAL A 276 5.48 -0.57 4.07
C VAL A 276 4.73 0.72 3.78
N LEU A 277 3.47 0.63 3.41
CA LEU A 277 2.62 1.78 3.09
C LEU A 277 1.86 2.31 4.31
N GLY A 278 1.60 1.45 5.29
CA GLY A 278 0.78 1.71 6.46
C GLY A 278 -0.71 1.51 6.19
N SER A 279 -1.31 2.33 5.33
CA SER A 279 -2.60 2.05 4.70
C SER A 279 -2.59 2.50 3.24
N LEU A 280 -3.31 1.77 2.39
CA LEU A 280 -3.41 2.09 0.97
C LEU A 280 -4.03 3.48 0.79
N GLU A 281 -5.06 3.81 1.58
CA GLU A 281 -5.75 5.09 1.55
C GLU A 281 -4.77 6.24 1.83
N ARG A 282 -4.05 6.19 2.94
CA ARG A 282 -3.08 7.24 3.30
C ARG A 282 -1.99 7.37 2.25
N PHE A 283 -1.44 6.27 1.80
CA PHE A 283 -0.37 6.28 0.83
C PHE A 283 -0.83 6.85 -0.52
N ILE A 284 -2.03 6.48 -0.99
CA ILE A 284 -2.64 7.07 -2.19
C ILE A 284 -2.88 8.57 -2.02
N GLY A 285 -3.35 9.00 -0.84
CA GLY A 285 -3.50 10.42 -0.53
C GLY A 285 -2.18 11.18 -0.65
N ILE A 286 -1.10 10.63 -0.09
CA ILE A 286 0.25 11.22 -0.19
C ILE A 286 0.74 11.23 -1.65
N LEU A 287 0.53 10.14 -2.40
CA LEU A 287 0.88 10.07 -3.83
C LEU A 287 0.17 11.16 -4.65
N LEU A 288 -1.13 11.35 -4.43
CA LEU A 288 -1.90 12.37 -5.12
C LEU A 288 -1.34 13.77 -4.86
N GLU A 289 -1.02 14.09 -3.61
CA GLU A 289 -0.42 15.38 -3.25
C GLU A 289 1.00 15.53 -3.79
N HIS A 290 1.83 14.49 -3.68
CA HIS A 290 3.21 14.47 -4.16
C HIS A 290 3.32 14.76 -5.66
N TYR A 291 2.44 14.12 -6.44
CA TYR A 291 2.40 14.28 -7.90
C TYR A 291 1.42 15.37 -8.38
N GLU A 292 0.80 16.13 -7.46
CA GLU A 292 -0.18 17.17 -7.80
C GLU A 292 -1.32 16.65 -8.71
N GLY A 293 -1.69 15.37 -8.53
CA GLY A 293 -2.64 14.65 -9.38
C GLY A 293 -2.06 14.09 -10.69
N TRP A 294 -0.83 14.48 -11.06
CA TRP A 294 -0.16 14.04 -12.28
C TRP A 294 0.69 12.77 -12.05
N LEU A 295 0.04 11.67 -11.77
CA LEU A 295 0.69 10.40 -11.48
C LEU A 295 1.59 9.92 -12.63
N PRO A 296 2.69 9.17 -12.34
CA PRO A 296 3.43 8.42 -13.35
C PRO A 296 2.52 7.52 -14.18
N THR A 297 2.87 7.27 -15.44
CA THR A 297 2.00 6.53 -16.38
C THR A 297 1.56 5.18 -15.82
N TRP A 298 2.44 4.44 -15.15
CA TRP A 298 2.11 3.13 -14.60
C TRP A 298 1.07 3.18 -13.47
N LEU A 299 0.96 4.32 -12.76
CA LEU A 299 -0.02 4.55 -11.69
C LEU A 299 -1.32 5.20 -12.19
N ALA A 300 -1.29 5.89 -13.33
CA ALA A 300 -2.43 6.66 -13.80
C ALA A 300 -3.69 5.77 -13.94
N PRO A 301 -4.87 6.19 -13.44
CA PRO A 301 -6.12 5.45 -13.61
C PRO A 301 -6.40 5.10 -15.05
N ASP A 302 -6.36 6.11 -15.93
CA ASP A 302 -6.36 5.96 -17.39
C ASP A 302 -4.96 6.28 -17.89
N GLN A 303 -4.29 5.32 -18.48
CA GLN A 303 -2.90 5.48 -18.95
C GLN A 303 -2.85 6.13 -20.33
N ILE A 304 -3.86 5.88 -21.13
CA ILE A 304 -4.02 6.44 -22.46
C ILE A 304 -5.49 6.72 -22.77
N VAL A 305 -5.74 7.89 -23.34
CA VAL A 305 -7.04 8.22 -23.94
C VAL A 305 -6.94 8.02 -25.43
N VAL A 306 -7.79 7.19 -26.01
CA VAL A 306 -7.88 6.99 -27.47
C VAL A 306 -9.10 7.74 -28.00
N ALA A 307 -8.89 8.65 -28.94
CA ALA A 307 -9.93 9.47 -29.53
C ALA A 307 -9.94 9.43 -31.04
N ASN A 308 -11.12 9.30 -31.63
CA ASN A 308 -11.37 9.51 -33.05
C ASN A 308 -11.55 11.01 -33.36
N ILE A 309 -11.35 11.41 -34.60
CA ILE A 309 -11.68 12.78 -35.09
C ILE A 309 -13.11 12.80 -35.65
N GLY A 310 -13.44 11.91 -36.56
CA GLY A 310 -14.77 11.72 -37.14
C GLY A 310 -15.33 10.34 -36.83
N ASP A 311 -16.61 10.13 -37.14
CA ASP A 311 -17.26 8.83 -36.87
C ASP A 311 -16.72 7.72 -37.79
N GLU A 312 -16.22 8.06 -38.97
CA GLU A 312 -15.63 7.11 -39.94
C GLU A 312 -14.38 6.43 -39.36
N GLU A 313 -13.60 7.15 -38.54
CA GLU A 313 -12.37 6.60 -37.91
C GLU A 313 -12.63 5.86 -36.61
N ARG A 314 -13.86 5.85 -36.10
CA ARG A 314 -14.21 5.18 -34.85
C ARG A 314 -13.85 3.68 -34.84
N PRO A 315 -14.09 2.89 -35.91
CA PRO A 315 -13.69 1.47 -35.94
C PRO A 315 -12.18 1.29 -35.82
N PHE A 316 -11.38 2.16 -36.46
CA PHE A 316 -9.93 2.12 -36.33
C PHE A 316 -9.46 2.53 -34.94
N ALA A 317 -10.04 3.58 -34.35
CA ALA A 317 -9.75 4.02 -33.00
C ALA A 317 -10.06 2.94 -31.97
N ASP A 318 -11.18 2.23 -32.12
CA ASP A 318 -11.55 1.13 -31.23
C ASP A 318 -10.61 -0.07 -31.38
N SER A 319 -10.21 -0.40 -32.61
CA SER A 319 -9.19 -1.43 -32.87
C SER A 319 -7.84 -1.10 -32.22
N ALA A 320 -7.41 0.17 -32.28
CA ALA A 320 -6.19 0.63 -31.61
C ALA A 320 -6.33 0.55 -30.09
N ALA A 321 -7.48 0.94 -29.52
CA ALA A 321 -7.75 0.82 -28.09
C ALA A 321 -7.70 -0.64 -27.62
N LEU A 322 -8.35 -1.56 -28.36
CA LEU A 322 -8.29 -2.99 -28.08
C LEU A 322 -6.86 -3.53 -28.13
N ALA A 323 -6.07 -3.11 -29.12
CA ALA A 323 -4.67 -3.52 -29.20
C ALA A 323 -3.88 -3.06 -27.95
N PHE A 324 -4.07 -1.83 -27.48
CA PHE A 324 -3.40 -1.34 -26.28
C PHE A 324 -3.83 -2.08 -25.00
N GLU A 325 -5.09 -2.50 -24.93
CA GLU A 325 -5.58 -3.34 -23.82
C GLU A 325 -4.90 -4.71 -23.78
N THR A 326 -4.48 -5.29 -24.91
CA THR A 326 -3.79 -6.59 -24.93
C THR A 326 -2.47 -6.60 -24.17
N ILE A 327 -1.81 -5.45 -24.04
CA ILE A 327 -0.58 -5.28 -23.26
C ILE A 327 -0.86 -4.82 -21.81
N GLY A 328 -2.15 -4.82 -21.40
CA GLY A 328 -2.58 -4.42 -20.07
C GLY A 328 -2.67 -2.90 -19.84
N CYS A 329 -2.72 -2.09 -20.90
CA CYS A 329 -3.02 -0.66 -20.77
C CYS A 329 -4.44 -0.44 -20.25
N ARG A 330 -4.61 0.52 -19.34
CA ARG A 330 -5.91 1.08 -18.96
C ARG A 330 -6.25 2.18 -19.96
N VAL A 331 -7.20 1.87 -20.86
CA VAL A 331 -7.56 2.72 -21.98
C VAL A 331 -8.90 3.39 -21.73
N LEU A 332 -8.94 4.71 -21.82
CA LEU A 332 -10.17 5.48 -21.89
C LEU A 332 -10.51 5.79 -23.36
N ARG A 333 -11.68 5.36 -23.80
CA ARG A 333 -12.19 5.66 -25.15
C ARG A 333 -12.98 6.97 -25.15
N ASP A 334 -12.54 7.94 -25.92
CA ASP A 334 -13.30 9.18 -26.13
C ASP A 334 -13.80 9.26 -27.58
N PHE A 335 -14.91 8.59 -27.83
CA PHE A 335 -15.58 8.55 -29.13
C PHE A 335 -16.81 9.48 -29.20
N ARG A 336 -16.88 10.48 -28.29
CA ARG A 336 -17.96 11.48 -28.31
C ARG A 336 -17.92 12.31 -29.58
N ALA A 337 -19.08 12.81 -30.01
CA ALA A 337 -19.20 13.75 -31.13
C ALA A 337 -18.74 15.16 -30.71
N GLU A 338 -17.47 15.28 -30.32
CA GLU A 338 -16.82 16.50 -29.86
C GLU A 338 -15.59 16.82 -30.71
N ARG A 339 -15.24 18.12 -30.78
CA ARG A 339 -14.03 18.56 -31.47
C ARG A 339 -12.76 18.08 -30.77
N LEU A 340 -11.75 17.69 -31.53
CA LEU A 340 -10.47 17.20 -31.00
C LEU A 340 -9.86 18.09 -29.89
N PRO A 341 -9.84 19.44 -29.99
CA PRO A 341 -9.33 20.27 -28.91
C PRO A 341 -10.09 20.09 -27.59
N ARG A 342 -11.41 19.85 -27.65
CA ARG A 342 -12.21 19.58 -26.45
C ARG A 342 -11.86 18.24 -25.82
N LYS A 343 -11.72 17.18 -26.62
CA LYS A 343 -11.30 15.85 -26.15
C LYS A 343 -9.91 15.90 -25.50
N ILE A 344 -8.97 16.64 -26.11
CA ILE A 344 -7.62 16.83 -25.53
C ILE A 344 -7.70 17.58 -24.19
N PHE A 345 -8.52 18.61 -24.11
CA PHE A 345 -8.72 19.37 -22.88
C PHE A 345 -9.28 18.47 -21.77
N ASP A 346 -10.34 17.71 -22.06
CA ASP A 346 -10.96 16.81 -21.09
C ASP A 346 -10.00 15.71 -20.60
N ALA A 347 -9.23 15.11 -21.50
CA ALA A 347 -8.20 14.14 -21.13
C ALA A 347 -7.12 14.75 -20.23
N ARG A 348 -6.76 16.01 -20.45
CA ARG A 348 -5.82 16.74 -19.60
C ARG A 348 -6.40 17.04 -18.22
N GLU A 349 -7.67 17.43 -18.13
CA GLU A 349 -8.36 17.62 -16.84
C GLU A 349 -8.45 16.35 -16.02
N LEU A 350 -8.51 15.19 -16.67
CA LEU A 350 -8.43 13.88 -16.04
C LEU A 350 -6.99 13.42 -15.73
N ALA A 351 -5.99 14.28 -15.99
CA ALA A 351 -4.56 13.99 -15.81
C ALA A 351 -4.06 12.74 -16.55
N ALA A 352 -4.68 12.39 -17.69
CA ALA A 352 -4.22 11.27 -18.51
C ALA A 352 -2.83 11.56 -19.09
N PRO A 353 -1.82 10.67 -18.92
CA PRO A 353 -0.45 10.93 -19.34
C PRO A 353 -0.25 10.86 -20.86
N ILE A 354 -1.06 10.10 -21.57
CA ILE A 354 -0.96 9.85 -23.00
C ILE A 354 -2.33 10.06 -23.66
N PHE A 355 -2.33 10.75 -24.82
CA PHE A 355 -3.50 10.94 -25.65
C PHE A 355 -3.20 10.45 -27.06
N ALA A 356 -3.93 9.45 -27.55
CA ALA A 356 -3.82 8.89 -28.90
C ALA A 356 -4.91 9.42 -29.81
N VAL A 357 -4.52 9.98 -30.93
CA VAL A 357 -5.44 10.45 -31.97
C VAL A 357 -5.51 9.41 -33.09
N ALA A 358 -6.73 9.06 -33.46
CA ALA A 358 -7.06 8.29 -34.65
C ALA A 358 -7.91 9.17 -35.58
N GLY A 359 -7.30 9.83 -36.53
CA GLY A 359 -7.95 10.64 -37.56
C GLY A 359 -7.85 10.00 -38.94
N PRO A 360 -8.32 10.68 -40.00
CA PRO A 360 -8.31 10.16 -41.38
C PRO A 360 -6.91 9.72 -41.83
N LYS A 361 -5.88 10.51 -41.52
CA LYS A 361 -4.48 10.21 -41.91
C LYS A 361 -3.96 8.97 -41.18
N GLU A 362 -4.25 8.89 -39.85
CA GLU A 362 -3.85 7.78 -39.03
C GLU A 362 -4.54 6.49 -39.47
N ALA A 363 -5.85 6.52 -39.73
CA ALA A 363 -6.60 5.36 -40.19
C ALA A 363 -6.10 4.87 -41.57
N GLN A 364 -5.81 5.80 -42.49
CA GLN A 364 -5.29 5.47 -43.84
C GLN A 364 -3.89 4.83 -43.76
N SER A 365 -3.04 5.27 -42.84
CA SER A 365 -1.65 4.79 -42.72
C SER A 365 -1.50 3.61 -41.74
N GLY A 366 -2.55 3.22 -41.02
CA GLY A 366 -2.48 2.21 -39.95
C GLY A 366 -1.63 2.65 -38.73
N ALA A 367 -1.55 3.96 -38.52
CA ALA A 367 -0.76 4.56 -37.43
C ALA A 367 -1.64 5.27 -36.42
N VAL A 368 -1.06 5.70 -35.29
CA VAL A 368 -1.69 6.56 -34.27
C VAL A 368 -0.75 7.72 -33.96
N SER A 369 -1.33 8.87 -33.67
CA SER A 369 -0.58 10.04 -33.20
C SER A 369 -0.67 10.11 -31.66
N LEU A 370 0.41 9.70 -30.98
CA LEU A 370 0.52 9.81 -29.52
C LEU A 370 0.96 11.23 -29.15
N ARG A 371 0.30 11.81 -28.17
CA ARG A 371 0.66 13.08 -27.53
C ARG A 371 0.92 12.82 -26.05
N LEU A 372 2.14 13.11 -25.62
CA LEU A 372 2.54 12.93 -24.24
C LEU A 372 2.29 14.21 -23.44
N ARG A 373 2.17 14.06 -22.14
CA ARG A 373 1.97 15.17 -21.20
C ARG A 373 3.06 16.26 -21.30
N ASN A 374 4.31 15.86 -21.56
CA ASN A 374 5.45 16.78 -21.73
C ASN A 374 5.45 17.55 -23.06
N GLY A 375 4.44 17.33 -23.91
CA GLY A 375 4.31 17.97 -25.21
C GLY A 375 4.91 17.21 -26.39
N GLU A 376 5.64 16.14 -26.15
CA GLU A 376 6.17 15.26 -27.20
C GLU A 376 5.05 14.62 -28.01
N ARG A 377 5.33 14.39 -29.30
CA ARG A 377 4.39 13.78 -30.24
C ARG A 377 5.10 12.70 -31.05
N HIS A 378 4.45 11.56 -31.17
CA HIS A 378 4.96 10.43 -31.94
C HIS A 378 3.86 9.93 -32.90
N ALA A 379 4.17 9.85 -34.18
CA ALA A 379 3.33 9.14 -35.16
C ALA A 379 3.92 7.72 -35.33
N LEU A 380 3.20 6.72 -34.86
CA LEU A 380 3.69 5.35 -34.76
C LEU A 380 2.70 4.39 -35.41
N SER A 381 3.20 3.33 -36.07
CA SER A 381 2.37 2.17 -36.38
C SER A 381 1.79 1.59 -35.10
N ILE A 382 0.69 0.83 -35.20
CA ILE A 382 0.12 0.18 -33.99
C ILE A 382 1.17 -0.71 -33.31
N GLY A 383 1.99 -1.45 -34.04
CA GLY A 383 3.03 -2.30 -33.49
C GLY A 383 4.11 -1.51 -32.74
N ASP A 384 4.59 -0.38 -33.31
CA ASP A 384 5.58 0.47 -32.64
C ASP A 384 4.98 1.18 -31.42
N ALA A 385 3.70 1.56 -31.49
CA ALA A 385 2.98 2.15 -30.37
C ALA A 385 2.84 1.15 -29.22
N LEU A 386 2.54 -0.12 -29.49
CA LEU A 386 2.53 -1.19 -28.47
C LEU A 386 3.89 -1.34 -27.79
N ALA A 387 4.98 -1.45 -28.57
CA ALA A 387 6.34 -1.57 -28.04
C ALA A 387 6.76 -0.34 -27.21
N TYR A 388 6.30 0.85 -27.59
CA TYR A 388 6.52 2.09 -26.85
C TYR A 388 5.75 2.09 -25.53
N LEU A 389 4.44 1.80 -25.58
CA LEU A 389 3.54 1.84 -24.44
C LEU A 389 3.89 0.77 -23.40
N GLU A 390 4.29 -0.43 -23.81
CA GLU A 390 4.67 -1.51 -22.89
C GLU A 390 5.76 -1.07 -21.89
N LYS A 391 6.70 -0.23 -22.34
CA LYS A 391 7.75 0.32 -21.47
C LYS A 391 7.24 1.40 -20.50
N GLN A 392 6.15 2.07 -20.82
CA GLN A 392 5.62 3.20 -20.06
C GLN A 392 4.56 2.78 -19.03
N VAL A 393 3.77 1.74 -19.36
CA VAL A 393 2.60 1.35 -18.58
C VAL A 393 2.90 0.32 -17.50
N CYS A 394 4.05 -0.37 -17.62
CA CYS A 394 4.44 -1.39 -16.65
C CYS A 394 4.99 -0.77 -15.35
N ALA A 395 4.63 -1.36 -14.22
CA ALA A 395 5.26 -1.04 -12.94
C ALA A 395 6.76 -1.36 -12.97
N PRO A 396 7.62 -0.62 -12.22
CA PRO A 396 9.08 -0.82 -12.20
C PRO A 396 9.52 -2.26 -11.92
N SER A 397 8.78 -3.00 -11.10
CA SER A 397 9.05 -4.40 -10.78
C SER A 397 8.97 -5.34 -12.00
N ARG A 398 8.04 -5.10 -12.92
CA ARG A 398 7.88 -5.90 -14.15
C ARG A 398 8.93 -5.55 -15.19
N SER A 399 9.33 -4.28 -15.30
CA SER A 399 10.36 -3.85 -16.25
C SER A 399 11.74 -4.48 -15.97
N SER A 400 12.06 -4.77 -14.70
CA SER A 400 13.30 -5.46 -14.32
C SER A 400 13.28 -6.97 -14.60
N ALA A 401 12.11 -7.60 -14.56
CA ALA A 401 11.95 -9.02 -14.90
C ALA A 401 12.08 -9.27 -16.41
N LEU A 402 11.50 -8.41 -17.23
CA LEU A 402 11.63 -8.49 -18.70
C LEU A 402 13.08 -8.30 -19.17
N ARG A 403 13.89 -7.49 -18.47
CA ARG A 403 15.32 -7.31 -18.79
C ARG A 403 16.21 -8.51 -18.45
N ARG A 404 15.74 -9.48 -17.65
CA ARG A 404 16.51 -10.71 -17.32
C ARG A 404 16.26 -11.85 -18.32
N TYR A 405 15.28 -11.73 -19.20
CA TYR A 405 14.94 -12.72 -20.22
C TYR A 405 15.10 -12.20 -21.66
N ALA A 406 15.59 -10.97 -21.85
CA ALA A 406 16.05 -10.40 -23.10
C ALA A 406 17.58 -10.28 -23.12
#